data_086f00fc82695f9ad75cf77db97dba8a
#
_entry.id   086f00fc82695f9ad75cf77db97dba8a
#
_cell.length_a   1.000
_cell.length_b   1.000
_cell.length_c   1.000
_cell.angle_alpha   90.00
_cell.angle_beta   90.00
_cell.angle_gamma   90.00
#
_symmetry.space_group_name_H-M   'P 1'
#
loop_
_entity.id
_entity.type
_entity.pdbx_description
1 polymer ?
#
loop_
_entity_poly.entity_id
_entity_poly.type
_entity_poly.pdbx_seq_one_letter_code
_entity_poly.pdbx_strand_id
1 'polypeptide(L)'
;LHNLDGVQIRWVPTPNSKKLNAIVYSFFATVRALFGGYDIIHFHAEGPAAMVPLAKCFGKKCVVTIHGLDWQRAKWGGFATRFLRFGERMAAKYADEIIVLSASMQQYFADTYHRQTVRIENGIDPPETADLSPLSRFGLEKDGYILFLGRIVPEKGIHYLIDAYRTLQTDKKLVIAGGASHSEE
;
A
#
# COMPACT_ATOMS: atom_id res chain seq x y z
N LEU A 1 -16.64 7.63 -18.06
CA LEU A 1 -16.51 6.28 -17.52
C LEU A 1 -15.36 5.61 -18.23
N HIS A 2 -14.29 5.34 -17.52
CA HIS A 2 -13.22 4.50 -18.05
C HIS A 2 -13.47 3.06 -17.58
N ASN A 3 -13.46 2.13 -18.52
CA ASN A 3 -13.44 0.70 -18.24
C ASN A 3 -12.01 0.22 -18.52
N LEU A 4 -11.39 -0.41 -17.55
CA LEU A 4 -10.09 -1.02 -17.68
C LEU A 4 -10.25 -2.51 -17.34
N ASP A 5 -10.11 -3.37 -18.31
CA ASP A 5 -10.18 -4.85 -18.17
C ASP A 5 -11.43 -5.32 -17.41
N GLY A 6 -12.59 -4.74 -17.72
CA GLY A 6 -13.87 -5.05 -17.06
C GLY A 6 -14.13 -4.26 -15.77
N VAL A 7 -13.13 -3.56 -15.24
CA VAL A 7 -13.27 -2.74 -14.03
C VAL A 7 -13.78 -1.34 -14.40
N GLN A 8 -14.88 -0.92 -13.80
CA GLN A 8 -15.44 0.42 -13.99
C GLN A 8 -14.73 1.42 -13.09
N ILE A 9 -13.92 2.31 -13.67
CA ILE A 9 -13.27 3.39 -12.94
C ILE A 9 -14.25 4.56 -12.78
N ARG A 10 -14.43 5.01 -11.54
CA ARG A 10 -15.33 6.13 -11.20
C ARG A 10 -14.50 7.28 -10.63
N TRP A 11 -14.63 8.44 -11.23
CA TRP A 11 -14.01 9.65 -10.71
C TRP A 11 -14.83 10.23 -9.54
N VAL A 12 -14.13 10.73 -8.53
CA VAL A 12 -14.70 11.39 -7.37
C VAL A 12 -13.98 12.74 -7.18
N PRO A 13 -14.70 13.87 -7.11
CA PRO A 13 -14.08 15.17 -6.91
C PRO A 13 -13.41 15.28 -5.56
N THR A 14 -12.21 15.83 -5.54
CA THR A 14 -11.44 16.04 -4.31
C THR A 14 -10.78 17.42 -4.32
N PRO A 15 -10.62 18.07 -3.17
CA PRO A 15 -9.90 19.31 -3.10
C PRO A 15 -8.42 19.11 -3.40
N ASN A 16 -7.80 20.07 -4.08
CA ASN A 16 -6.36 20.04 -4.32
C ASN A 16 -5.59 20.43 -3.05
N SER A 17 -5.60 19.56 -2.06
CA SER A 17 -4.94 19.76 -0.75
C SER A 17 -4.14 18.53 -0.36
N LYS A 18 -2.83 18.64 -0.24
CA LYS A 18 -1.93 17.53 0.13
C LYS A 18 -2.32 16.86 1.46
N LYS A 19 -2.93 17.58 2.41
CA LYS A 19 -3.26 17.06 3.75
C LYS A 19 -4.66 16.43 3.86
N LEU A 20 -5.64 16.98 3.14
CA LEU A 20 -7.05 16.58 3.29
C LEU A 20 -7.55 15.71 2.14
N ASN A 21 -6.83 15.66 1.02
CA ASN A 21 -7.27 14.96 -0.18
C ASN A 21 -7.67 13.51 0.10
N ALA A 22 -6.82 12.74 0.80
CA ALA A 22 -7.10 11.33 1.07
C ALA A 22 -8.35 11.12 1.93
N ILE A 23 -8.59 11.99 2.92
CA ILE A 23 -9.76 11.91 3.81
C ILE A 23 -11.03 12.26 3.05
N VAL A 24 -11.01 13.38 2.34
CA VAL A 24 -12.15 13.89 1.57
C VAL A 24 -12.49 12.93 0.43
N TYR A 25 -11.46 12.44 -0.27
CA TYR A 25 -11.64 11.40 -1.29
C TYR A 25 -12.31 10.15 -0.71
N SER A 26 -11.81 9.63 0.39
CA SER A 26 -12.36 8.42 1.02
C SER A 26 -13.82 8.61 1.42
N PHE A 27 -14.16 9.79 1.95
CA PHE A 27 -15.55 10.12 2.31
C PHE A 27 -16.45 10.13 1.09
N PHE A 28 -16.14 10.93 0.05
CA PHE A 28 -16.99 11.03 -1.13
C PHE A 28 -17.04 9.73 -1.94
N ALA A 29 -15.93 8.98 -2.01
CA ALA A 29 -15.91 7.67 -2.63
C ALA A 29 -16.85 6.69 -1.89
N THR A 30 -16.83 6.70 -0.56
CA THR A 30 -17.74 5.89 0.25
C THR A 30 -19.19 6.30 0.03
N VAL A 31 -19.51 7.60 0.12
CA VAL A 31 -20.87 8.11 -0.14
C VAL A 31 -21.35 7.67 -1.53
N ARG A 32 -20.52 7.82 -2.56
CA ARG A 32 -20.85 7.34 -3.89
C ARG A 32 -21.10 5.84 -3.95
N ALA A 33 -20.28 5.04 -3.24
CA ALA A 33 -20.43 3.59 -3.19
C ALA A 33 -21.73 3.15 -2.49
N LEU A 34 -22.20 3.90 -1.48
CA LEU A 34 -23.46 3.60 -0.79
C LEU A 34 -24.66 3.54 -1.76
N PHE A 35 -24.68 4.41 -2.76
CA PHE A 35 -25.75 4.54 -3.75
C PHE A 35 -25.41 3.83 -5.07
N GLY A 36 -24.32 3.11 -5.14
CA GLY A 36 -23.83 2.45 -6.36
C GLY A 36 -24.44 1.07 -6.65
N GLY A 37 -25.32 0.55 -5.78
CA GLY A 37 -25.91 -0.79 -5.93
C GLY A 37 -24.93 -1.93 -5.62
N TYR A 38 -23.83 -1.65 -4.92
CA TYR A 38 -22.83 -2.67 -4.56
C TYR A 38 -23.24 -3.43 -3.31
N ASP A 39 -23.00 -4.75 -3.31
CA ASP A 39 -23.27 -5.62 -2.16
C ASP A 39 -22.14 -5.51 -1.12
N ILE A 40 -20.90 -5.33 -1.58
CA ILE A 40 -19.69 -5.27 -0.76
C ILE A 40 -18.94 -3.98 -1.09
N ILE A 41 -18.44 -3.30 -0.06
CA ILE A 41 -17.48 -2.21 -0.20
C ILE A 41 -16.13 -2.70 0.36
N HIS A 42 -15.12 -2.70 -0.51
CA HIS A 42 -13.77 -3.11 -0.14
C HIS A 42 -12.88 -1.88 0.04
N PHE A 43 -12.42 -1.67 1.26
CA PHE A 43 -11.51 -0.59 1.61
C PHE A 43 -10.07 -1.08 1.59
N HIS A 44 -9.16 -0.27 1.10
CA HIS A 44 -7.72 -0.55 1.09
C HIS A 44 -6.99 0.46 1.98
N ALA A 45 -6.22 -0.03 2.93
CA ALA A 45 -5.45 0.69 3.93
C ALA A 45 -6.30 1.33 5.07
N GLU A 46 -5.61 1.76 6.14
CA GLU A 46 -6.22 2.28 7.37
C GLU A 46 -6.95 3.62 7.14
N GLY A 47 -6.40 4.48 6.25
CA GLY A 47 -7.00 5.78 6.00
C GLY A 47 -8.45 5.68 5.52
N PRO A 48 -8.73 5.03 4.38
CA PRO A 48 -10.08 4.76 3.90
C PRO A 48 -10.93 3.94 4.86
N ALA A 49 -10.35 3.04 5.65
CA ALA A 49 -11.06 2.22 6.62
C ALA A 49 -11.75 3.06 7.73
N ALA A 50 -11.34 4.31 7.93
CA ALA A 50 -12.05 5.26 8.79
C ALA A 50 -13.53 5.46 8.38
N MET A 51 -13.88 5.16 7.11
CA MET A 51 -15.24 5.27 6.58
C MET A 51 -16.08 3.99 6.74
N VAL A 52 -15.51 2.91 7.24
CA VAL A 52 -16.25 1.64 7.46
C VAL A 52 -17.51 1.84 8.30
N PRO A 53 -17.50 2.58 9.43
CA PRO A 53 -18.73 2.81 10.20
C PRO A 53 -19.84 3.46 9.39
N LEU A 54 -19.49 4.41 8.52
CA LEU A 54 -20.47 5.05 7.62
C LEU A 54 -21.11 4.01 6.71
N ALA A 55 -20.33 3.16 6.06
CA ALA A 55 -20.85 2.12 5.19
C ALA A 55 -21.73 1.11 5.96
N LYS A 56 -21.33 0.73 7.17
CA LYS A 56 -22.11 -0.16 8.04
C LYS A 56 -23.44 0.44 8.48
N CYS A 57 -23.52 1.75 8.75
CA CYS A 57 -24.78 2.42 9.05
C CYS A 57 -25.81 2.33 7.90
N PHE A 58 -25.34 2.15 6.65
CA PHE A 58 -26.19 1.92 5.48
C PHE A 58 -26.36 0.43 5.13
N GLY A 59 -26.03 -0.47 6.06
CA GLY A 59 -26.23 -1.91 5.89
C GLY A 59 -25.27 -2.59 4.90
N LYS A 60 -24.20 -1.91 4.47
CA LYS A 60 -23.22 -2.50 3.52
C LYS A 60 -22.33 -3.49 4.21
N LYS A 61 -21.96 -4.56 3.48
CA LYS A 61 -20.85 -5.44 3.88
C LYS A 61 -19.54 -4.77 3.56
N CYS A 62 -18.60 -4.81 4.52
CA CYS A 62 -17.32 -4.12 4.41
C CYS A 62 -16.17 -5.09 4.59
N VAL A 63 -15.29 -5.13 3.59
CA VAL A 63 -14.01 -5.82 3.64
C VAL A 63 -12.91 -4.76 3.71
N VAL A 64 -11.87 -4.99 4.51
CA VAL A 64 -10.73 -4.08 4.60
C VAL A 64 -9.44 -4.86 4.35
N THR A 65 -8.61 -4.43 3.40
CA THR A 65 -7.24 -4.95 3.27
C THR A 65 -6.27 -3.99 3.90
N ILE A 66 -5.51 -4.48 4.88
CA ILE A 66 -4.41 -3.74 5.52
C ILE A 66 -3.10 -4.16 4.87
N HIS A 67 -2.47 -3.23 4.15
CA HIS A 67 -1.23 -3.49 3.41
C HIS A 67 0.03 -3.37 4.27
N GLY A 68 -0.08 -2.83 5.47
CA GLY A 68 0.98 -2.62 6.44
C GLY A 68 0.54 -1.59 7.47
N LEU A 69 1.30 -1.38 8.52
CA LEU A 69 0.99 -0.37 9.54
C LEU A 69 1.46 1.01 9.04
N ASP A 70 0.64 1.67 8.23
CA ASP A 70 1.00 2.95 7.59
C ASP A 70 1.33 4.04 8.62
N TRP A 71 0.71 4.01 9.80
CA TRP A 71 0.97 4.97 10.86
C TRP A 71 2.38 4.90 11.45
N GLN A 72 3.13 3.82 11.21
CA GLN A 72 4.53 3.68 11.62
C GLN A 72 5.51 4.39 10.68
N ARG A 73 5.06 4.82 9.50
CA ARG A 73 5.94 5.49 8.54
C ARG A 73 6.35 6.86 9.04
N ALA A 74 7.65 7.15 9.00
CA ALA A 74 8.24 8.41 9.48
C ALA A 74 7.67 9.69 8.84
N LYS A 75 7.11 9.58 7.63
CA LYS A 75 6.51 10.73 6.91
C LYS A 75 5.23 11.28 7.53
N TRP A 76 4.57 10.54 8.42
CA TRP A 76 3.30 10.95 8.99
C TRP A 76 3.47 11.76 10.28
N GLY A 77 2.98 12.99 10.30
CA GLY A 77 2.90 13.80 11.51
C GLY A 77 1.76 13.36 12.44
N GLY A 78 1.71 13.92 13.65
CA GLY A 78 0.83 13.47 14.72
C GLY A 78 -0.67 13.37 14.37
N PHE A 79 -1.22 14.28 13.57
CA PHE A 79 -2.62 14.20 13.13
C PHE A 79 -2.86 13.03 12.19
N ALA A 80 -2.01 12.85 11.18
CA ALA A 80 -2.15 11.76 10.22
C ALA A 80 -2.00 10.39 10.91
N THR A 81 -1.03 10.25 11.80
CA THR A 81 -0.86 9.04 12.63
C THR A 81 -2.10 8.72 13.45
N ARG A 82 -2.71 9.73 14.10
CA ARG A 82 -3.96 9.54 14.85
C ARG A 82 -5.12 9.12 13.97
N PHE A 83 -5.23 9.71 12.78
CA PHE A 83 -6.28 9.37 11.83
C PHE A 83 -6.12 7.95 11.28
N LEU A 84 -4.90 7.52 10.92
CA LEU A 84 -4.63 6.16 10.49
C LEU A 84 -4.95 5.13 11.58
N ARG A 85 -4.51 5.38 12.83
CA ARG A 85 -4.87 4.53 13.97
C ARG A 85 -6.38 4.51 14.25
N PHE A 86 -7.07 5.63 14.02
CA PHE A 86 -8.53 5.64 14.10
C PHE A 86 -9.14 4.72 13.04
N GLY A 87 -8.69 4.81 11.78
CA GLY A 87 -9.17 3.95 10.71
C GLY A 87 -8.91 2.47 10.98
N GLU A 88 -7.72 2.13 11.49
CA GLU A 88 -7.37 0.77 11.90
C GLU A 88 -8.34 0.23 12.97
N ARG A 89 -8.66 1.04 13.99
CA ARG A 89 -9.66 0.67 15.01
C ARG A 89 -11.06 0.50 14.42
N MET A 90 -11.44 1.35 13.46
CA MET A 90 -12.73 1.25 12.78
C MET A 90 -12.82 -0.03 11.95
N ALA A 91 -11.74 -0.40 11.24
CA ALA A 91 -11.63 -1.68 10.57
C ALA A 91 -11.78 -2.84 11.57
N ALA A 92 -10.97 -2.85 12.63
CA ALA A 92 -10.99 -3.93 13.64
C ALA A 92 -12.38 -4.12 14.27
N LYS A 93 -13.09 -3.04 14.50
CA LYS A 93 -14.39 -3.06 15.22
C LYS A 93 -15.59 -3.35 14.31
N TYR A 94 -15.59 -2.83 13.08
CA TYR A 94 -16.81 -2.77 12.27
C TYR A 94 -16.73 -3.48 10.92
N ALA A 95 -15.54 -3.82 10.40
CA ALA A 95 -15.45 -4.57 9.16
C ALA A 95 -16.02 -5.99 9.33
N ASP A 96 -16.69 -6.47 8.30
CA ASP A 96 -17.13 -7.88 8.27
C ASP A 96 -15.90 -8.78 8.19
N GLU A 97 -14.97 -8.46 7.28
CA GLU A 97 -13.70 -9.19 7.14
C GLU A 97 -12.51 -8.22 7.03
N ILE A 98 -11.37 -8.67 7.56
CA ILE A 98 -10.09 -7.97 7.42
C ILE A 98 -9.09 -8.90 6.76
N ILE A 99 -8.53 -8.45 5.66
CA ILE A 99 -7.45 -9.12 4.93
C ILE A 99 -6.12 -8.50 5.34
N VAL A 100 -5.15 -9.33 5.66
CA VAL A 100 -3.77 -8.93 5.96
C VAL A 100 -2.78 -9.72 5.10
N LEU A 101 -1.60 -9.14 4.85
CA LEU A 101 -0.64 -9.68 3.89
C LEU A 101 0.41 -10.61 4.54
N SER A 102 0.45 -10.72 5.87
CA SER A 102 1.47 -11.53 6.56
C SER A 102 0.97 -12.11 7.87
N ALA A 103 1.65 -13.17 8.33
CA ALA A 103 1.36 -13.78 9.62
C ALA A 103 1.62 -12.82 10.80
N SER A 104 2.64 -11.96 10.69
CA SER A 104 2.92 -10.95 11.72
C SER A 104 1.79 -9.94 11.86
N MET A 105 1.13 -9.56 10.76
CA MET A 105 -0.07 -8.71 10.79
C MET A 105 -1.28 -9.42 11.40
N GLN A 106 -1.47 -10.72 11.12
CA GLN A 106 -2.52 -11.50 11.80
C GLN A 106 -2.31 -11.50 13.31
N GLN A 107 -1.10 -11.77 13.76
CA GLN A 107 -0.75 -11.76 15.18
C GLN A 107 -0.97 -10.38 15.80
N TYR A 108 -0.54 -9.32 15.12
CA TYR A 108 -0.75 -7.94 15.58
C TYR A 108 -2.24 -7.62 15.81
N PHE A 109 -3.13 -7.97 14.87
CA PHE A 109 -4.57 -7.74 15.03
C PHE A 109 -5.18 -8.61 16.12
N ALA A 110 -4.74 -9.86 16.27
CA ALA A 110 -5.17 -10.75 17.36
C ALA A 110 -4.77 -10.19 18.72
N ASP A 111 -3.52 -9.75 18.88
CA ASP A 111 -3.00 -9.25 20.17
C ASP A 111 -3.55 -7.87 20.53
N THR A 112 -3.67 -6.98 19.53
CA THR A 112 -4.02 -5.57 19.77
C THR A 112 -5.53 -5.35 19.85
N TYR A 113 -6.30 -6.06 19.02
CA TYR A 113 -7.74 -5.82 18.85
C TYR A 113 -8.59 -7.06 19.16
N HIS A 114 -7.99 -8.19 19.52
CA HIS A 114 -8.67 -9.48 19.67
C HIS A 114 -9.51 -9.83 18.44
N ARG A 115 -8.99 -9.46 17.26
CA ARG A 115 -9.67 -9.59 15.97
C ARG A 115 -9.00 -10.66 15.09
N GLN A 116 -9.78 -11.65 14.71
CA GLN A 116 -9.38 -12.62 13.69
C GLN A 116 -9.31 -11.93 12.32
N THR A 117 -8.31 -12.28 11.51
CA THR A 117 -8.11 -11.73 10.17
C THR A 117 -7.77 -12.85 9.18
N VAL A 118 -8.06 -12.63 7.91
CA VAL A 118 -7.73 -13.57 6.83
C VAL A 118 -6.40 -13.16 6.21
N ARG A 119 -5.44 -14.09 6.12
CA ARG A 119 -4.19 -13.83 5.43
C ARG A 119 -4.34 -14.15 3.95
N ILE A 120 -4.19 -13.14 3.10
CA ILE A 120 -4.12 -13.28 1.64
C ILE A 120 -2.93 -12.43 1.19
N GLU A 121 -1.87 -13.09 0.74
CA GLU A 121 -0.67 -12.42 0.25
C GLU A 121 -0.91 -11.80 -1.12
N ASN A 122 -0.12 -10.76 -1.47
CA ASN A 122 -0.20 -10.19 -2.81
C ASN A 122 0.24 -11.23 -3.85
N GLY A 123 -0.57 -11.41 -4.88
CA GLY A 123 -0.21 -12.21 -6.04
C GLY A 123 0.78 -11.48 -6.96
N ILE A 124 1.57 -12.26 -7.68
CA ILE A 124 2.39 -11.82 -8.81
C ILE A 124 2.19 -12.79 -9.96
N ASP A 125 2.29 -12.29 -11.16
CA ASP A 125 2.36 -13.17 -12.33
C ASP A 125 3.69 -13.91 -12.34
N PRO A 126 3.72 -15.18 -12.76
CA PRO A 126 4.97 -15.91 -12.95
C PRO A 126 5.89 -15.11 -13.89
N PRO A 127 7.19 -15.00 -13.57
CA PRO A 127 8.11 -14.29 -14.45
C PRO A 127 8.19 -15.00 -15.81
N GLU A 128 7.95 -14.26 -16.88
CA GLU A 128 8.26 -14.73 -18.23
C GLU A 128 9.77 -14.76 -18.42
N THR A 129 10.23 -15.55 -19.40
CA THR A 129 11.65 -15.55 -19.80
C THR A 129 12.00 -14.16 -20.32
N ALA A 130 12.75 -13.41 -19.56
CA ALA A 130 13.11 -12.04 -19.93
C ALA A 130 14.19 -12.02 -21.03
N ASP A 131 14.01 -11.15 -22.00
CA ASP A 131 15.11 -10.75 -22.88
C ASP A 131 16.15 -9.97 -22.06
N LEU A 132 17.37 -10.51 -21.99
CA LEU A 132 18.47 -9.91 -21.26
C LEU A 132 19.29 -8.92 -22.09
N SER A 133 18.98 -8.78 -23.39
CA SER A 133 19.71 -7.88 -24.29
C SER A 133 19.79 -6.43 -23.81
N PRO A 134 18.77 -5.85 -23.13
CA PRO A 134 18.87 -4.49 -22.59
C PRO A 134 19.96 -4.29 -21.51
N LEU A 135 20.40 -5.35 -20.84
CA LEU A 135 21.43 -5.26 -19.80
C LEU A 135 22.77 -4.79 -20.37
N SER A 136 23.10 -5.18 -21.60
CA SER A 136 24.33 -4.79 -22.28
C SER A 136 24.49 -3.28 -22.42
N ARG A 137 23.38 -2.52 -22.53
CA ARG A 137 23.38 -1.04 -22.61
C ARG A 137 23.95 -0.39 -21.35
N PHE A 138 23.91 -1.10 -20.22
CA PHE A 138 24.44 -0.67 -18.93
C PHE A 138 25.75 -1.39 -18.59
N GLY A 139 26.30 -2.16 -19.51
CA GLY A 139 27.49 -2.98 -19.27
C GLY A 139 27.26 -4.02 -18.17
N LEU A 140 26.05 -4.58 -18.12
CA LEU A 140 25.65 -5.60 -17.14
C LEU A 140 25.50 -6.94 -17.84
N GLU A 141 25.81 -8.00 -17.11
CA GLU A 141 25.65 -9.39 -17.51
C GLU A 141 24.78 -10.13 -16.50
N LYS A 142 24.16 -11.21 -16.93
CA LYS A 142 23.38 -12.08 -16.02
C LYS A 142 24.28 -12.51 -14.86
N ASP A 143 23.74 -12.43 -13.66
CA ASP A 143 24.42 -12.79 -12.40
C ASP A 143 25.65 -11.95 -12.05
N GLY A 144 25.98 -10.91 -12.85
CA GLY A 144 27.11 -10.01 -12.66
C GLY A 144 26.83 -8.77 -11.83
N TYR A 145 25.65 -8.66 -11.19
CA TYR A 145 25.29 -7.49 -10.40
C TYR A 145 24.41 -7.81 -9.20
N ILE A 146 24.38 -6.88 -8.26
CA ILE A 146 23.47 -6.84 -7.12
C ILE A 146 22.43 -5.77 -7.43
N LEU A 147 21.15 -6.13 -7.50
CA LEU A 147 20.08 -5.22 -7.86
C LEU A 147 19.30 -4.74 -6.63
N PHE A 148 19.19 -3.42 -6.48
CA PHE A 148 18.12 -2.78 -5.71
C PHE A 148 17.08 -2.23 -6.68
N LEU A 149 15.81 -2.62 -6.52
CA LEU A 149 14.69 -2.09 -7.29
C LEU A 149 13.64 -1.52 -6.35
N GLY A 150 13.35 -0.21 -6.46
CA GLY A 150 12.34 0.41 -5.60
C GLY A 150 12.42 1.93 -5.57
N ARG A 151 11.51 2.55 -4.81
CA ARG A 151 11.56 4.00 -4.59
C ARG A 151 12.82 4.39 -3.83
N ILE A 152 13.47 5.47 -4.26
CA ILE A 152 14.63 6.05 -3.58
C ILE A 152 14.11 6.96 -2.46
N VAL A 153 13.82 6.35 -1.32
CA VAL A 153 13.32 7.02 -0.10
C VAL A 153 14.05 6.47 1.14
N PRO A 154 14.21 7.26 2.21
CA PRO A 154 14.95 6.85 3.41
C PRO A 154 14.49 5.51 4.00
N GLU A 155 13.18 5.24 3.99
CA GLU A 155 12.60 4.00 4.55
C GLU A 155 13.07 2.72 3.82
N LYS A 156 13.59 2.85 2.60
CA LYS A 156 14.13 1.71 1.83
C LYS A 156 15.59 1.38 2.16
N GLY A 157 16.24 2.21 2.97
CA GLY A 157 17.57 1.91 3.50
C GLY A 157 18.69 1.84 2.47
N ILE A 158 18.59 2.56 1.33
CA ILE A 158 19.60 2.52 0.25
C ILE A 158 20.97 2.92 0.76
N HIS A 159 21.06 3.88 1.68
CA HIS A 159 22.31 4.31 2.29
C HIS A 159 23.01 3.15 3.02
N TYR A 160 22.27 2.30 3.74
CA TYR A 160 22.83 1.11 4.37
C TYR A 160 23.35 0.10 3.33
N LEU A 161 22.63 -0.07 2.21
CA LEU A 161 23.07 -0.92 1.12
C LEU A 161 24.38 -0.42 0.50
N ILE A 162 24.47 0.90 0.25
CA ILE A 162 25.70 1.52 -0.29
C ILE A 162 26.87 1.35 0.67
N ASP A 163 26.66 1.58 1.96
CA ASP A 163 27.73 1.43 2.96
C ASP A 163 28.18 -0.04 3.09
N ALA A 164 27.23 -0.97 3.09
CA ALA A 164 27.57 -2.39 3.08
C ALA A 164 28.33 -2.80 1.80
N TYR A 165 27.90 -2.31 0.63
CA TYR A 165 28.56 -2.61 -0.64
C TYR A 165 30.01 -2.08 -0.69
N ARG A 166 30.30 -0.90 -0.10
CA ARG A 166 31.65 -0.35 -0.03
C ARG A 166 32.65 -1.23 0.72
N THR A 167 32.16 -2.03 1.65
CA THR A 167 32.99 -2.96 2.45
C THR A 167 32.99 -4.38 1.89
N LEU A 168 32.14 -4.66 0.90
CA LEU A 168 32.00 -5.98 0.31
C LEU A 168 33.14 -6.23 -0.72
N GLN A 169 33.87 -7.33 -0.54
CA GLN A 169 34.83 -7.81 -1.54
C GLN A 169 34.06 -8.57 -2.63
N THR A 170 33.78 -7.91 -3.74
CA THR A 170 33.01 -8.49 -4.86
C THR A 170 33.36 -7.79 -6.18
N ASP A 171 33.32 -8.53 -7.28
CA ASP A 171 33.40 -8.04 -8.66
C ASP A 171 32.03 -7.65 -9.23
N LYS A 172 30.94 -8.00 -8.54
CA LYS A 172 29.57 -7.67 -8.99
C LYS A 172 29.30 -6.18 -8.83
N LYS A 173 28.70 -5.59 -9.84
CA LYS A 173 28.27 -4.19 -9.84
C LYS A 173 27.04 -4.00 -8.93
N LEU A 174 26.98 -2.89 -8.18
CA LEU A 174 25.74 -2.48 -7.51
C LEU A 174 24.90 -1.67 -8.48
N VAL A 175 23.68 -2.13 -8.73
CA VAL A 175 22.69 -1.47 -9.57
C VAL A 175 21.53 -0.97 -8.72
N ILE A 176 21.27 0.33 -8.76
CA ILE A 176 20.14 0.96 -8.06
C ILE A 176 19.16 1.44 -9.12
N ALA A 177 18.01 0.78 -9.22
CA ALA A 177 16.94 1.11 -10.15
C ALA A 177 15.71 1.64 -9.41
N GLY A 178 15.29 2.85 -9.77
CA GLY A 178 14.12 3.49 -9.18
C GLY A 178 14.13 4.99 -9.33
N GLY A 179 13.10 5.64 -8.79
CA GLY A 179 12.98 7.10 -8.80
C GLY A 179 12.61 7.64 -7.42
N ALA A 180 12.84 8.95 -7.21
CA ALA A 180 12.30 9.65 -6.06
C ALA A 180 10.76 9.67 -6.12
N SER A 181 10.10 9.57 -4.97
CA SER A 181 8.65 9.79 -4.95
C SER A 181 8.37 11.28 -5.19
N HIS A 182 7.35 11.62 -5.98
CA HIS A 182 6.91 12.99 -6.30
C HIS A 182 6.52 13.86 -5.08
N SER A 183 6.97 13.53 -3.89
CA SER A 183 6.68 14.27 -2.65
C SER A 183 7.77 15.25 -2.23
N GLU A 184 8.80 15.45 -3.07
CA GLU A 184 9.92 16.39 -2.82
C GLU A 184 10.11 17.33 -4.01
N GLU A 185 9.03 17.98 -4.47
CA GLU A 185 9.07 19.26 -5.18
C GLU A 185 8.39 20.34 -4.34
#